data_114c212c3661e9473b8ff40fe242e510
#
_entry.id   114c212c3661e9473b8ff40fe242e510
#
_cell.length_a   1.000
_cell.length_b   1.000
_cell.length_c   1.000
_cell.angle_alpha   90.00
_cell.angle_beta   90.00
_cell.angle_gamma   90.00
#
_symmetry.space_group_name_H-M   'P 1'
#
loop_
_entity.id
_entity.type
_entity.pdbx_description
1 polymer ?
#
loop_
_entity_poly.entity_id
_entity_poly.type
_entity_poly.pdbx_seq_one_letter_code
_entity_poly.pdbx_strand_id
1 'polypeptide(L)'
;MRNILIHADDGPGMAARLESGLAIGRRHQSHLDLVISSPFQQFIATDPFGGMYLAGDQLRKAQQADQALDRRLRVELEREDVPWEVRISDGDVLATLTLAATLADLVIVSLGTADRRRSFTPPMMAGDLAMAVPAPVLAIPEPCGPIDLDAPVMVAWNGSAQSAHALRAAVPLLRDARQVVMVTIGQDDGQVAADDALRYLSRHEIHAELRKVERSVETVEEAIERTAREIGAGLIVMGAFGHTRLRETFFGGVTRYLLESAPAPLLLVH
;
A
#
# COMPACT_ATOMS: atom_id res chain seq x y z
N MET A 1 -11.47 -8.46 -7.03
CA MET A 1 -11.11 -8.28 -5.62
C MET A 1 -12.38 -8.38 -4.80
N ARG A 2 -12.45 -9.27 -3.81
CA ARG A 2 -13.68 -9.46 -3.01
C ARG A 2 -13.48 -9.10 -1.54
N ASN A 3 -12.28 -9.30 -1.01
CA ASN A 3 -11.95 -9.01 0.38
C ASN A 3 -10.87 -7.94 0.43
N ILE A 4 -11.19 -6.77 0.97
CA ILE A 4 -10.27 -5.65 1.12
C ILE A 4 -10.03 -5.41 2.60
N LEU A 5 -8.77 -5.58 3.02
CA LEU A 5 -8.33 -5.25 4.37
C LEU A 5 -7.89 -3.79 4.44
N ILE A 6 -8.37 -3.05 5.42
CA ILE A 6 -8.01 -1.65 5.64
C ILE A 6 -7.43 -1.50 7.05
N HIS A 7 -6.22 -0.98 7.16
CA HIS A 7 -5.68 -0.55 8.44
C HIS A 7 -6.43 0.70 8.91
N ALA A 8 -7.07 0.61 10.06
CA ALA A 8 -7.82 1.69 10.66
C ALA A 8 -7.09 2.26 11.89
N ASP A 9 -6.81 3.55 11.86
CA ASP A 9 -6.23 4.31 12.96
C ASP A 9 -6.83 5.72 13.01
N ASP A 10 -6.44 6.52 14.01
CA ASP A 10 -6.88 7.91 14.13
C ASP A 10 -5.92 8.90 13.44
N GLY A 11 -5.10 8.40 12.51
CA GLY A 11 -4.14 9.20 11.75
C GLY A 11 -4.77 10.00 10.62
N PRO A 12 -4.04 10.99 10.09
CA PRO A 12 -4.54 11.90 9.04
C PRO A 12 -4.86 11.18 7.72
N GLY A 13 -4.23 10.02 7.46
CA GLY A 13 -4.46 9.22 6.26
C GLY A 13 -5.72 8.33 6.30
N MET A 14 -6.42 8.24 7.45
CA MET A 14 -7.55 7.32 7.61
C MET A 14 -8.68 7.58 6.61
N ALA A 15 -9.07 8.83 6.43
CA ALA A 15 -10.14 9.19 5.50
C ALA A 15 -9.79 8.78 4.06
N ALA A 16 -8.56 9.03 3.61
CA ALA A 16 -8.13 8.65 2.26
C ALA A 16 -8.09 7.13 2.06
N ARG A 17 -7.70 6.34 3.09
CA ARG A 17 -7.75 4.88 3.05
C ARG A 17 -9.18 4.37 2.96
N LEU A 18 -10.07 4.91 3.79
CA LEU A 18 -11.48 4.51 3.81
C LEU A 18 -12.17 4.81 2.48
N GLU A 19 -12.04 6.04 1.98
CA GLU A 19 -12.60 6.43 0.68
C GLU A 19 -12.04 5.60 -0.48
N SER A 20 -10.73 5.28 -0.44
CA SER A 20 -10.12 4.39 -1.43
C SER A 20 -10.73 2.98 -1.37
N GLY A 21 -10.90 2.44 -0.16
CA GLY A 21 -11.53 1.14 0.04
C GLY A 21 -12.98 1.13 -0.43
N LEU A 22 -13.76 2.17 -0.13
CA LEU A 22 -15.14 2.32 -0.59
C LEU A 22 -15.24 2.43 -2.11
N ALA A 23 -14.38 3.24 -2.74
CA ALA A 23 -14.34 3.39 -4.20
C ALA A 23 -14.05 2.05 -4.91
N ILE A 24 -13.01 1.33 -4.44
CA ILE A 24 -12.68 0.00 -4.96
C ILE A 24 -13.79 -1.00 -4.62
N GLY A 25 -14.32 -0.96 -3.41
CA GLY A 25 -15.39 -1.84 -2.94
C GLY A 25 -16.65 -1.75 -3.77
N ARG A 26 -17.10 -0.55 -4.12
CA ARG A 26 -18.24 -0.33 -5.01
C ARG A 26 -17.98 -0.89 -6.41
N ARG A 27 -16.79 -0.63 -6.98
CA ARG A 27 -16.42 -1.06 -8.33
C ARG A 27 -16.34 -2.59 -8.46
N HIS A 28 -15.82 -3.25 -7.42
CA HIS A 28 -15.56 -4.69 -7.44
C HIS A 28 -16.56 -5.52 -6.62
N GLN A 29 -17.55 -4.90 -6.00
CA GLN A 29 -18.49 -5.54 -5.07
C GLN A 29 -17.76 -6.28 -3.94
N SER A 30 -16.83 -5.58 -3.30
CA SER A 30 -15.97 -6.12 -2.26
C SER A 30 -16.63 -6.02 -0.88
N HIS A 31 -16.15 -6.84 0.07
CA HIS A 31 -16.34 -6.67 1.49
C HIS A 31 -15.13 -5.93 2.07
N LEU A 32 -15.35 -4.94 2.91
CA LEU A 32 -14.32 -4.19 3.60
C LEU A 32 -14.12 -4.73 5.02
N ASP A 33 -12.91 -5.14 5.34
CA ASP A 33 -12.50 -5.58 6.66
C ASP A 33 -11.56 -4.52 7.27
N LEU A 34 -12.07 -3.71 8.20
CA LEU A 34 -11.32 -2.66 8.86
C LEU A 34 -10.73 -3.20 10.17
N VAL A 35 -9.41 -3.11 10.30
CA VAL A 35 -8.70 -3.59 11.50
C VAL A 35 -8.08 -2.42 12.23
N ILE A 36 -8.56 -2.17 13.44
CA ILE A 36 -7.97 -1.25 14.42
C ILE A 36 -6.97 -2.07 15.24
N SER A 37 -5.72 -1.64 15.31
CA SER A 37 -4.69 -2.35 16.08
C SER A 37 -3.90 -1.38 16.95
N SER A 38 -3.90 -1.64 18.25
CA SER A 38 -3.09 -0.91 19.23
C SER A 38 -1.94 -1.77 19.74
N PRO A 39 -0.69 -1.34 19.57
CA PRO A 39 0.47 -2.10 20.00
C PRO A 39 0.64 -2.05 21.53
N PHE A 40 0.22 -3.07 22.26
CA PHE A 40 0.42 -3.17 23.70
C PHE A 40 1.86 -3.01 24.16
N GLN A 41 2.82 -3.41 23.34
CA GLN A 41 4.25 -3.32 23.67
C GLN A 41 4.71 -1.89 23.95
N GLN A 42 4.03 -0.88 23.39
CA GLN A 42 4.34 0.53 23.64
C GLN A 42 3.97 0.97 25.08
N PHE A 43 3.13 0.18 25.79
CA PHE A 43 2.70 0.48 27.15
C PHE A 43 3.49 -0.28 28.21
N ILE A 44 4.49 -1.07 27.81
CA ILE A 44 5.43 -1.72 28.72
C ILE A 44 6.55 -0.73 29.03
N ALA A 45 6.60 -0.26 30.28
CA ALA A 45 7.68 0.59 30.76
C ALA A 45 8.63 -0.22 31.65
N THR A 46 9.94 0.12 31.58
CA THR A 46 10.96 -0.49 32.44
C THR A 46 11.34 0.53 33.52
N ASP A 47 11.27 0.14 34.79
CA ASP A 47 11.76 0.97 35.88
C ASP A 47 13.29 1.02 35.96
N PRO A 48 13.88 1.98 36.71
CA PRO A 48 15.33 2.10 36.85
C PRO A 48 16.01 0.87 37.51
N PHE A 49 15.25 -0.01 38.14
CA PHE A 49 15.72 -1.23 38.80
C PHE A 49 15.53 -2.48 37.94
N GLY A 50 15.09 -2.32 36.66
CA GLY A 50 14.92 -3.43 35.73
C GLY A 50 13.58 -4.15 35.83
N GLY A 51 12.63 -3.65 36.62
CA GLY A 51 11.27 -4.14 36.67
C GLY A 51 10.48 -3.68 35.44
N MET A 52 9.76 -4.60 34.79
CA MET A 52 8.79 -4.25 33.74
C MET A 52 7.41 -4.07 34.36
N TYR A 53 6.76 -2.95 34.06
CA TYR A 53 5.37 -2.71 34.47
C TYR A 53 4.53 -2.18 33.32
N LEU A 54 3.26 -2.51 33.38
CA LEU A 54 2.29 -2.03 32.40
C LEU A 54 1.81 -0.62 32.80
N ALA A 55 1.93 0.34 31.91
CA ALA A 55 1.40 1.70 32.12
C ALA A 55 -0.13 1.68 31.96
N GLY A 56 -0.82 1.15 32.99
CA GLY A 56 -2.25 0.84 32.95
C GLY A 56 -3.16 2.01 32.58
N ASP A 57 -2.76 3.25 32.92
CA ASP A 57 -3.53 4.44 32.55
C ASP A 57 -3.41 4.74 31.04
N GLN A 58 -2.23 4.56 30.48
CA GLN A 58 -2.00 4.79 29.05
C GLN A 58 -2.69 3.69 28.23
N LEU A 59 -2.63 2.44 28.69
CA LEU A 59 -3.35 1.33 28.05
C LEU A 59 -4.86 1.57 28.03
N ARG A 60 -5.45 1.98 29.15
CA ARG A 60 -6.89 2.32 29.21
C ARG A 60 -7.27 3.45 28.25
N LYS A 61 -6.43 4.48 28.14
CA LYS A 61 -6.65 5.58 27.18
C LYS A 61 -6.59 5.08 25.72
N ALA A 62 -5.64 4.23 25.40
CA ALA A 62 -5.54 3.65 24.05
C ALA A 62 -6.79 2.78 23.73
N GLN A 63 -7.20 1.90 24.64
CA GLN A 63 -8.41 1.09 24.47
C GLN A 63 -9.68 1.95 24.32
N GLN A 64 -9.78 3.06 25.06
CA GLN A 64 -10.88 4.01 24.91
C GLN A 64 -10.85 4.74 23.57
N ALA A 65 -9.64 5.07 23.05
CA ALA A 65 -9.48 5.67 21.74
C ALA A 65 -9.88 4.68 20.64
N ASP A 66 -9.48 3.40 20.73
CA ASP A 66 -9.85 2.37 19.76
C ASP A 66 -11.37 2.14 19.73
N GLN A 67 -12.01 2.09 20.92
CA GLN A 67 -13.46 1.99 21.00
C GLN A 67 -14.19 3.24 20.46
N ALA A 68 -13.61 4.42 20.62
CA ALA A 68 -14.16 5.64 20.06
C ALA A 68 -14.03 5.65 18.52
N LEU A 69 -12.90 5.18 18.00
CA LEU A 69 -12.67 5.02 16.56
C LEU A 69 -13.62 3.97 15.97
N ASP A 70 -13.79 2.81 16.60
CA ASP A 70 -14.73 1.76 16.17
C ASP A 70 -16.16 2.33 16.06
N ARG A 71 -16.64 3.03 17.11
CA ARG A 71 -17.97 3.64 17.07
C ARG A 71 -18.12 4.67 15.93
N ARG A 72 -17.10 5.51 15.72
CA ARG A 72 -17.10 6.51 14.66
C ARG A 72 -17.17 5.86 13.28
N LEU A 73 -16.33 4.86 13.03
CA LEU A 73 -16.27 4.16 11.75
C LEU A 73 -17.58 3.41 11.47
N ARG A 74 -18.20 2.77 12.46
CA ARG A 74 -19.50 2.10 12.28
C ARG A 74 -20.58 3.08 11.87
N VAL A 75 -20.68 4.25 12.52
CA VAL A 75 -21.67 5.29 12.17
C VAL A 75 -21.44 5.84 10.76
N GLU A 76 -20.16 5.98 10.36
CA GLU A 76 -19.80 6.42 9.00
C GLU A 76 -20.18 5.36 7.97
N LEU A 77 -19.82 4.11 8.20
CA LEU A 77 -20.03 2.99 7.29
C LEU A 77 -21.49 2.52 7.20
N GLU A 78 -22.34 2.76 8.21
CA GLU A 78 -23.78 2.47 8.14
C GLU A 78 -24.49 3.20 6.99
N ARG A 79 -23.91 4.26 6.46
CA ARG A 79 -24.44 5.04 5.36
C ARG A 79 -23.94 4.58 3.99
N GLU A 80 -23.01 3.64 3.98
CA GLU A 80 -22.33 3.17 2.79
C GLU A 80 -23.02 1.91 2.22
N ASP A 81 -22.97 1.77 0.93
CA ASP A 81 -23.59 0.66 0.17
C ASP A 81 -22.63 -0.53 -0.06
N VAL A 82 -21.50 -0.55 0.65
CA VAL A 82 -20.49 -1.61 0.58
C VAL A 82 -20.55 -2.42 1.87
N PRO A 83 -20.59 -3.77 1.81
CA PRO A 83 -20.56 -4.58 3.03
C PRO A 83 -19.22 -4.43 3.77
N TRP A 84 -19.29 -4.33 5.08
CA TRP A 84 -18.13 -4.06 5.91
C TRP A 84 -18.15 -4.74 7.27
N GLU A 85 -16.98 -4.89 7.86
CA GLU A 85 -16.76 -5.31 9.25
C GLU A 85 -15.67 -4.43 9.88
N VAL A 86 -15.81 -4.09 11.16
CA VAL A 86 -14.76 -3.40 11.95
C VAL A 86 -14.37 -4.29 13.12
N ARG A 87 -13.08 -4.55 13.25
CA ARG A 87 -12.49 -5.37 14.32
C ARG A 87 -11.41 -4.60 15.06
N ILE A 88 -11.42 -4.71 16.40
CA ILE A 88 -10.32 -4.24 17.23
C ILE A 88 -9.45 -5.47 17.56
N SER A 89 -8.15 -5.33 17.36
CA SER A 89 -7.16 -6.36 17.66
C SER A 89 -6.05 -5.81 18.53
N ASP A 90 -5.74 -6.52 19.57
CA ASP A 90 -4.65 -6.19 20.49
C ASP A 90 -3.35 -6.81 19.98
N GLY A 91 -2.34 -6.01 19.70
CA GLY A 91 -1.05 -6.54 19.26
C GLY A 91 -0.21 -5.56 18.43
N ASP A 92 0.91 -6.06 17.94
CA ASP A 92 1.72 -5.34 16.97
C ASP A 92 0.97 -5.15 15.65
N VAL A 93 1.00 -3.93 15.12
CA VAL A 93 0.25 -3.55 13.92
C VAL A 93 0.63 -4.42 12.72
N LEU A 94 1.94 -4.60 12.48
CA LEU A 94 2.42 -5.39 11.35
C LEU A 94 1.99 -6.86 11.47
N ALA A 95 2.17 -7.46 12.65
CA ALA A 95 1.77 -8.84 12.90
C ALA A 95 0.25 -9.04 12.76
N THR A 96 -0.53 -8.10 13.29
CA THR A 96 -2.00 -8.11 13.19
C THR A 96 -2.46 -8.03 11.73
N LEU A 97 -1.94 -7.06 10.97
CA LEU A 97 -2.28 -6.89 9.56
C LEU A 97 -1.80 -8.09 8.72
N THR A 98 -0.61 -8.64 9.01
CA THR A 98 -0.10 -9.83 8.32
C THR A 98 -1.04 -11.03 8.49
N LEU A 99 -1.54 -11.25 9.70
CA LEU A 99 -2.49 -12.33 9.96
C LEU A 99 -3.83 -12.07 9.28
N ALA A 100 -4.37 -10.86 9.40
CA ALA A 100 -5.65 -10.47 8.80
C ALA A 100 -5.61 -10.52 7.26
N ALA A 101 -4.45 -10.24 6.65
CA ALA A 101 -4.27 -10.23 5.21
C ALA A 101 -4.22 -11.62 4.56
N THR A 102 -4.22 -12.70 5.35
CA THR A 102 -4.08 -14.08 4.83
C THR A 102 -5.12 -14.42 3.74
N LEU A 103 -6.35 -13.91 3.88
CA LEU A 103 -7.44 -14.12 2.93
C LEU A 103 -7.89 -12.82 2.25
N ALA A 104 -7.10 -11.75 2.32
CA ALA A 104 -7.39 -10.52 1.63
C ALA A 104 -6.93 -10.57 0.16
N ASP A 105 -7.69 -9.95 -0.72
CA ASP A 105 -7.31 -9.72 -2.12
C ASP A 105 -6.54 -8.40 -2.29
N LEU A 106 -6.65 -7.50 -1.32
CA LEU A 106 -5.99 -6.21 -1.28
C LEU A 106 -5.85 -5.75 0.17
N VAL A 107 -4.70 -5.17 0.51
CA VAL A 107 -4.48 -4.49 1.80
C VAL A 107 -4.26 -3.01 1.58
N ILE A 108 -4.99 -2.15 2.28
CA ILE A 108 -4.87 -0.69 2.17
C ILE A 108 -4.26 -0.14 3.45
N VAL A 109 -3.13 0.56 3.30
CA VAL A 109 -2.40 1.23 4.38
C VAL A 109 -2.00 2.64 3.97
N SER A 110 -1.55 3.48 4.90
CA SER A 110 -0.90 4.74 4.56
C SER A 110 0.58 4.56 4.28
N LEU A 111 1.12 5.39 3.40
CA LEU A 111 2.54 5.70 3.40
C LEU A 111 2.80 6.69 4.52
N GLY A 112 3.59 6.28 5.51
CA GLY A 112 3.98 7.17 6.60
C GLY A 112 4.83 8.33 6.07
N THR A 113 4.64 9.51 6.63
CA THR A 113 5.52 10.65 6.34
C THR A 113 6.85 10.50 7.09
N ALA A 114 7.92 11.06 6.54
CA ALA A 114 9.23 11.14 7.22
C ALA A 114 9.15 11.92 8.55
N ASP A 115 8.12 12.73 8.77
CA ASP A 115 7.83 13.40 10.02
C ASP A 115 7.15 12.46 11.02
N ARG A 116 7.98 11.72 11.77
CA ARG A 116 7.53 10.76 12.81
C ARG A 116 6.63 11.39 13.90
N ARG A 117 6.54 12.73 13.97
CA ARG A 117 5.69 13.42 14.95
C ARG A 117 4.24 13.50 14.50
N ARG A 118 3.96 13.26 13.21
CA ARG A 118 2.64 13.38 12.59
C ARG A 118 2.07 12.07 12.05
N SER A 119 2.89 11.03 11.92
CA SER A 119 2.44 9.73 11.38
C SER A 119 2.36 8.70 12.49
N PHE A 120 1.20 8.06 12.64
CA PHE A 120 1.00 6.87 13.48
C PHE A 120 1.51 5.61 12.77
N THR A 121 1.70 5.67 11.46
CA THR A 121 2.18 4.57 10.62
C THR A 121 3.71 4.67 10.48
N PRO A 122 4.48 3.65 10.84
CA PRO A 122 5.91 3.63 10.57
C PRO A 122 6.20 3.82 9.08
N PRO A 123 7.17 4.65 8.69
CA PRO A 123 7.43 4.97 7.27
C PRO A 123 7.64 3.74 6.37
N MET A 124 8.13 2.64 6.93
CA MET A 124 8.42 1.41 6.19
C MET A 124 7.33 0.35 6.30
N MET A 125 6.25 0.58 7.07
CA MET A 125 5.22 -0.44 7.31
C MET A 125 4.61 -1.00 6.02
N ALA A 126 4.36 -0.17 5.02
CA ALA A 126 3.81 -0.62 3.74
C ALA A 126 4.77 -1.57 3.01
N GLY A 127 6.08 -1.30 3.07
CA GLY A 127 7.12 -2.16 2.50
C GLY A 127 7.27 -3.48 3.26
N ASP A 128 7.32 -3.41 4.60
CA ASP A 128 7.40 -4.60 5.46
C ASP A 128 6.18 -5.50 5.26
N LEU A 129 4.99 -4.90 5.16
CA LEU A 129 3.76 -5.63 4.91
C LEU A 129 3.75 -6.28 3.52
N ALA A 130 4.18 -5.56 2.47
CA ALA A 130 4.28 -6.11 1.12
C ALA A 130 5.22 -7.31 1.02
N MET A 131 6.23 -7.40 1.91
CA MET A 131 7.12 -8.58 2.02
C MET A 131 6.51 -9.72 2.83
N ALA A 132 5.61 -9.41 3.77
CA ALA A 132 5.07 -10.37 4.73
C ALA A 132 3.79 -11.06 4.23
N VAL A 133 3.05 -10.45 3.29
CA VAL A 133 1.75 -10.94 2.85
C VAL A 133 1.74 -11.29 1.36
N PRO A 134 0.95 -12.29 0.94
CA PRO A 134 0.78 -12.62 -0.47
C PRO A 134 -0.13 -11.63 -1.23
N ALA A 135 -0.97 -10.90 -0.50
CA ALA A 135 -1.89 -9.91 -1.08
C ALA A 135 -1.14 -8.65 -1.54
N PRO A 136 -1.54 -8.00 -2.63
CA PRO A 136 -1.04 -6.69 -3.00
C PRO A 136 -1.33 -5.66 -1.91
N VAL A 137 -0.39 -4.76 -1.67
CA VAL A 137 -0.50 -3.68 -0.69
C VAL A 137 -0.66 -2.35 -1.42
N LEU A 138 -1.82 -1.71 -1.26
CA LEU A 138 -2.08 -0.35 -1.72
C LEU A 138 -1.70 0.63 -0.62
N ALA A 139 -0.62 1.35 -0.84
CA ALA A 139 -0.10 2.34 0.09
C ALA A 139 -0.47 3.76 -0.36
N ILE A 140 -1.27 4.45 0.45
CA ILE A 140 -1.78 5.80 0.14
C ILE A 140 -0.88 6.84 0.80
N PRO A 141 -0.25 7.76 0.04
CA PRO A 141 0.52 8.87 0.61
C PRO A 141 -0.39 9.80 1.45
N GLU A 142 0.03 10.15 2.66
CA GLU A 142 -0.79 10.96 3.57
C GLU A 142 -1.24 12.34 3.03
N PRO A 143 -0.43 13.07 2.25
CA PRO A 143 -0.90 14.34 1.67
C PRO A 143 -1.79 14.14 0.43
N CYS A 144 -1.87 12.92 -0.13
CA CYS A 144 -2.75 12.63 -1.25
C CYS A 144 -4.16 12.34 -0.76
N GLY A 145 -5.15 12.66 -1.59
CA GLY A 145 -6.53 12.20 -1.40
C GLY A 145 -6.68 10.69 -1.65
N PRO A 146 -7.92 10.21 -1.68
CA PRO A 146 -8.21 8.82 -2.03
C PRO A 146 -7.73 8.50 -3.46
N ILE A 147 -7.59 7.20 -3.75
CA ILE A 147 -7.26 6.75 -5.11
C ILE A 147 -8.30 7.23 -6.12
N ASP A 148 -7.83 7.77 -7.23
CA ASP A 148 -8.68 8.06 -8.39
C ASP A 148 -8.60 6.87 -9.36
N LEU A 149 -9.66 6.07 -9.39
CA LEU A 149 -9.74 4.87 -10.24
C LEU A 149 -9.89 5.19 -11.73
N ASP A 150 -10.28 6.41 -12.07
CA ASP A 150 -10.42 6.85 -13.45
C ASP A 150 -9.16 7.55 -13.98
N ALA A 151 -8.17 7.81 -13.12
CA ALA A 151 -6.90 8.40 -13.51
C ALA A 151 -6.00 7.39 -14.27
N PRO A 152 -4.99 7.89 -15.00
CA PRO A 152 -3.97 7.04 -15.60
C PRO A 152 -3.24 6.19 -14.55
N VAL A 153 -2.93 4.95 -14.89
CA VAL A 153 -2.11 4.05 -14.05
C VAL A 153 -0.76 3.84 -14.69
N MET A 154 0.30 4.06 -13.92
CA MET A 154 1.67 3.76 -14.30
C MET A 154 2.06 2.38 -13.81
N VAL A 155 2.57 1.52 -14.69
CA VAL A 155 3.19 0.25 -14.34
C VAL A 155 4.71 0.39 -14.48
N ALA A 156 5.43 0.41 -13.38
CA ALA A 156 6.90 0.41 -13.38
C ALA A 156 7.41 -1.00 -13.67
N TRP A 157 7.96 -1.19 -14.87
CA TRP A 157 8.38 -2.50 -15.37
C TRP A 157 9.89 -2.60 -15.49
N ASN A 158 10.45 -3.67 -14.94
CA ASN A 158 11.88 -3.99 -15.06
C ASN A 158 12.13 -5.47 -15.43
N GLY A 159 11.10 -6.18 -15.89
CA GLY A 159 11.21 -7.58 -16.31
C GLY A 159 11.51 -8.59 -15.19
N SER A 160 11.46 -8.19 -13.92
CA SER A 160 11.65 -9.09 -12.78
C SER A 160 10.39 -9.91 -12.45
N ALA A 161 10.55 -11.01 -11.71
CA ALA A 161 9.42 -11.78 -11.20
C ALA A 161 8.47 -10.92 -10.35
N GLN A 162 9.01 -9.99 -9.54
CA GLN A 162 8.22 -9.09 -8.70
C GLN A 162 7.39 -8.10 -9.54
N SER A 163 7.97 -7.52 -10.60
CA SER A 163 7.19 -6.67 -11.51
C SER A 163 6.09 -7.47 -12.23
N ALA A 164 6.35 -8.73 -12.58
CA ALA A 164 5.35 -9.62 -13.17
C ALA A 164 4.25 -9.99 -12.16
N HIS A 165 4.60 -10.24 -10.89
CA HIS A 165 3.61 -10.47 -9.83
C HIS A 165 2.74 -9.22 -9.61
N ALA A 166 3.36 -8.04 -9.55
CA ALA A 166 2.65 -6.77 -9.39
C ALA A 166 1.69 -6.50 -10.56
N LEU A 167 2.15 -6.72 -11.80
CA LEU A 167 1.30 -6.59 -12.99
C LEU A 167 0.07 -7.49 -12.90
N ARG A 168 0.26 -8.77 -12.55
CA ARG A 168 -0.84 -9.74 -12.44
C ARG A 168 -1.83 -9.35 -11.36
N ALA A 169 -1.35 -8.96 -10.19
CA ALA A 169 -2.18 -8.52 -9.07
C ALA A 169 -2.97 -7.24 -9.37
N ALA A 170 -2.39 -6.36 -10.20
CA ALA A 170 -3.01 -5.10 -10.59
C ALA A 170 -4.12 -5.23 -11.64
N VAL A 171 -4.24 -6.35 -12.36
CA VAL A 171 -5.21 -6.53 -13.45
C VAL A 171 -6.63 -6.02 -13.11
N PRO A 172 -7.20 -6.32 -11.94
CA PRO A 172 -8.53 -5.80 -11.61
C PRO A 172 -8.60 -4.26 -11.62
N LEU A 173 -7.59 -3.58 -11.07
CA LEU A 173 -7.52 -2.11 -11.04
C LEU A 173 -7.16 -1.51 -12.40
N LEU A 174 -6.33 -2.19 -13.19
CA LEU A 174 -5.93 -1.75 -14.52
C LEU A 174 -7.10 -1.77 -15.53
N ARG A 175 -8.09 -2.65 -15.34
CA ARG A 175 -9.29 -2.67 -16.17
C ARG A 175 -10.17 -1.44 -16.02
N ASP A 176 -10.12 -0.82 -14.85
CA ASP A 176 -10.90 0.37 -14.52
C ASP A 176 -10.21 1.66 -14.94
N ALA A 177 -8.89 1.60 -15.16
CA ALA A 177 -8.07 2.76 -15.43
C ALA A 177 -8.39 3.41 -16.79
N ARG A 178 -8.43 4.73 -16.83
CA ARG A 178 -8.60 5.51 -18.09
C ARG A 178 -7.49 5.23 -19.11
N GLN A 179 -6.28 5.03 -18.64
CA GLN A 179 -5.09 4.79 -19.43
C GLN A 179 -4.09 3.96 -18.60
N VAL A 180 -3.44 3.00 -19.24
CA VAL A 180 -2.36 2.23 -18.62
C VAL A 180 -1.06 2.53 -19.38
N VAL A 181 -0.04 3.01 -18.65
CA VAL A 181 1.28 3.30 -19.21
C VAL A 181 2.30 2.40 -18.54
N MET A 182 2.86 1.47 -19.29
CA MET A 182 3.99 0.65 -18.87
C MET A 182 5.27 1.43 -19.10
N VAL A 183 6.05 1.63 -18.04
CA VAL A 183 7.28 2.43 -18.08
C VAL A 183 8.48 1.54 -17.82
N THR A 184 9.45 1.55 -18.74
CA THR A 184 10.77 0.94 -18.57
C THR A 184 11.83 2.03 -18.52
N ILE A 185 12.85 1.88 -17.65
CA ILE A 185 13.92 2.86 -17.49
C ILE A 185 15.27 2.20 -17.80
N GLY A 186 15.96 2.73 -18.79
CA GLY A 186 17.20 2.17 -19.31
C GLY A 186 16.98 0.95 -20.19
N GLN A 187 17.90 -0.02 -20.13
CA GLN A 187 17.80 -1.23 -20.94
C GLN A 187 16.80 -2.22 -20.32
N ASP A 188 16.08 -2.94 -21.17
CA ASP A 188 15.15 -4.00 -20.78
C ASP A 188 15.92 -5.34 -20.68
N ASP A 189 16.74 -5.45 -19.63
CA ASP A 189 17.61 -6.63 -19.35
C ASP A 189 16.93 -7.62 -18.39
N GLY A 190 15.64 -7.43 -18.12
CA GLY A 190 14.85 -8.28 -17.26
C GLY A 190 14.62 -9.68 -17.85
N GLN A 191 14.21 -10.62 -16.99
CA GLN A 191 13.91 -12.00 -17.41
C GLN A 191 12.68 -12.07 -18.32
N VAL A 192 11.75 -11.12 -18.18
CA VAL A 192 10.50 -11.04 -18.95
C VAL A 192 10.47 -9.74 -19.74
N ALA A 193 10.41 -9.84 -21.07
CA ALA A 193 10.38 -8.66 -21.92
C ALA A 193 9.10 -7.83 -21.72
N ALA A 194 9.19 -6.51 -21.90
CA ALA A 194 8.03 -5.62 -21.80
C ALA A 194 6.93 -5.99 -22.82
N ASP A 195 7.31 -6.44 -24.01
CA ASP A 195 6.35 -6.88 -25.04
C ASP A 195 5.52 -8.10 -24.60
N ASP A 196 6.10 -9.02 -23.81
CA ASP A 196 5.35 -10.15 -23.25
C ASP A 196 4.36 -9.68 -22.18
N ALA A 197 4.74 -8.71 -21.38
CA ALA A 197 3.86 -8.09 -20.41
C ALA A 197 2.70 -7.32 -21.08
N LEU A 198 2.96 -6.59 -22.15
CA LEU A 198 1.92 -5.93 -22.95
C LEU A 198 0.95 -6.94 -23.58
N ARG A 199 1.49 -8.05 -24.12
CA ARG A 199 0.69 -9.14 -24.66
C ARG A 199 -0.17 -9.81 -23.59
N TYR A 200 0.37 -9.95 -22.36
CA TYR A 200 -0.40 -10.43 -21.20
C TYR A 200 -1.57 -9.49 -20.90
N LEU A 201 -1.35 -8.18 -20.81
CA LEU A 201 -2.40 -7.17 -20.57
C LEU A 201 -3.45 -7.20 -21.69
N SER A 202 -3.04 -7.28 -22.94
CA SER A 202 -3.97 -7.38 -24.09
C SER A 202 -4.92 -8.58 -23.99
N ARG A 203 -4.46 -9.72 -23.47
CA ARG A 203 -5.31 -10.91 -23.22
C ARG A 203 -6.32 -10.70 -22.09
N HIS A 204 -6.10 -9.69 -21.24
CA HIS A 204 -7.03 -9.24 -20.22
C HIS A 204 -7.90 -8.05 -20.67
N GLU A 205 -7.87 -7.74 -22.00
CA GLU A 205 -8.61 -6.61 -22.59
C GLU A 205 -8.12 -5.24 -22.10
N ILE A 206 -6.88 -5.17 -21.62
CA ILE A 206 -6.23 -3.94 -21.17
C ILE A 206 -5.26 -3.46 -22.23
N HIS A 207 -5.54 -2.26 -22.78
CA HIS A 207 -4.62 -1.60 -23.70
C HIS A 207 -3.63 -0.76 -22.90
N ALA A 208 -2.36 -1.11 -23.00
CA ALA A 208 -1.28 -0.39 -22.34
C ALA A 208 -0.28 0.18 -23.34
N GLU A 209 0.15 1.39 -23.11
CA GLU A 209 1.19 2.06 -23.89
C GLU A 209 2.56 1.76 -23.25
N LEU A 210 3.57 1.43 -24.08
CA LEU A 210 4.95 1.29 -23.60
C LEU A 210 5.68 2.62 -23.72
N ARG A 211 6.13 3.16 -22.59
CA ARG A 211 7.00 4.33 -22.52
C ARG A 211 8.40 3.91 -22.09
N LYS A 212 9.36 3.99 -23.01
CA LYS A 212 10.77 3.77 -22.72
C LYS A 212 11.41 5.09 -22.31
N VAL A 213 11.98 5.13 -21.13
CA VAL A 213 12.70 6.29 -20.59
C VAL A 213 14.19 5.96 -20.64
N GLU A 214 14.95 6.75 -21.40
CA GLU A 214 16.39 6.60 -21.46
C GLU A 214 17.03 6.95 -20.11
N ARG A 215 18.05 6.19 -19.74
CA ARG A 215 18.81 6.46 -18.53
C ARG A 215 19.65 7.71 -18.75
N SER A 216 19.37 8.75 -17.99
CA SER A 216 20.10 10.01 -17.97
C SER A 216 20.97 10.13 -16.72
N VAL A 217 21.27 11.35 -16.28
CA VAL A 217 21.99 11.63 -15.02
C VAL A 217 21.12 11.37 -13.80
N GLU A 218 19.79 11.35 -13.95
CA GLU A 218 18.85 11.08 -12.89
C GLU A 218 18.85 9.60 -12.45
N THR A 219 18.49 9.34 -11.22
CA THR A 219 18.32 7.98 -10.69
C THR A 219 17.04 7.34 -11.25
N VAL A 220 16.91 6.02 -11.11
CA VAL A 220 15.71 5.28 -11.55
C VAL A 220 14.46 5.76 -10.82
N GLU A 221 14.58 5.99 -9.51
CA GLU A 221 13.48 6.47 -8.65
C GLU A 221 13.01 7.87 -9.04
N GLU A 222 13.95 8.79 -9.35
CA GLU A 222 13.63 10.14 -9.83
C GLU A 222 12.94 10.10 -11.19
N ALA A 223 13.39 9.21 -12.09
CA ALA A 223 12.76 9.01 -13.39
C ALA A 223 11.34 8.46 -13.25
N ILE A 224 11.10 7.52 -12.31
CA ILE A 224 9.76 7.02 -11.99
C ILE A 224 8.87 8.15 -11.48
N GLU A 225 9.34 8.91 -10.50
CA GLU A 225 8.58 10.00 -9.89
C GLU A 225 8.23 11.08 -10.92
N ARG A 226 9.19 11.53 -11.71
CA ARG A 226 8.96 12.50 -12.79
C ARG A 226 7.96 11.99 -13.82
N THR A 227 8.14 10.74 -14.27
CA THR A 227 7.27 10.15 -15.30
C THR A 227 5.84 9.99 -14.75
N ALA A 228 5.68 9.59 -13.50
CA ALA A 228 4.37 9.49 -12.86
C ALA A 228 3.65 10.85 -12.81
N ARG A 229 4.37 11.91 -12.47
CA ARG A 229 3.82 13.29 -12.51
C ARG A 229 3.47 13.75 -13.92
N GLU A 230 4.32 13.48 -14.92
CA GLU A 230 4.08 13.85 -16.32
C GLU A 230 2.82 13.22 -16.90
N ILE A 231 2.52 11.97 -16.58
CA ILE A 231 1.31 11.29 -17.04
C ILE A 231 0.09 11.55 -16.15
N GLY A 232 0.27 12.22 -15.02
CA GLY A 232 -0.79 12.43 -14.03
C GLY A 232 -1.27 11.11 -13.42
N ALA A 233 -0.33 10.21 -13.07
CA ALA A 233 -0.68 8.90 -12.55
C ALA A 233 -1.45 9.00 -11.22
N GLY A 234 -2.63 8.38 -11.15
CA GLY A 234 -3.41 8.19 -9.93
C GLY A 234 -3.02 6.93 -9.17
N LEU A 235 -2.22 6.06 -9.80
CA LEU A 235 -1.69 4.84 -9.19
C LEU A 235 -0.35 4.47 -9.85
N ILE A 236 0.62 4.05 -9.05
CA ILE A 236 1.88 3.45 -9.52
C ILE A 236 1.88 1.98 -9.09
N VAL A 237 1.95 1.07 -10.05
CA VAL A 237 2.08 -0.38 -9.83
C VAL A 237 3.54 -0.75 -9.94
N MET A 238 4.10 -1.40 -8.92
CA MET A 238 5.50 -1.82 -8.93
C MET A 238 5.74 -3.10 -8.13
N GLY A 239 6.71 -3.88 -8.59
CA GLY A 239 7.28 -4.95 -7.78
C GLY A 239 8.13 -4.36 -6.65
N ALA A 240 7.98 -4.89 -5.46
CA ALA A 240 8.77 -4.50 -4.30
C ALA A 240 9.96 -5.46 -4.12
N PHE A 241 11.16 -4.91 -3.83
CA PHE A 241 12.33 -5.69 -3.40
C PHE A 241 12.88 -6.73 -4.41
N GLY A 242 12.91 -6.40 -5.71
CA GLY A 242 13.26 -7.31 -6.82
C GLY A 242 14.72 -7.72 -6.98
N HIS A 243 15.67 -7.21 -6.21
CA HIS A 243 17.07 -7.60 -6.30
C HIS A 243 17.48 -8.55 -5.17
N THR A 244 17.65 -9.82 -5.55
CA THR A 244 18.27 -10.88 -4.73
C THR A 244 19.74 -10.54 -4.44
N ARG A 245 20.03 -9.76 -3.40
CA ARG A 245 21.31 -9.86 -2.67
C ARG A 245 21.13 -9.40 -1.24
N LEU A 246 21.22 -10.40 -0.33
CA LEU A 246 21.36 -10.27 1.12
C LEU A 246 20.12 -9.80 1.89
N ARG A 247 19.44 -10.79 2.43
CA ARG A 247 18.30 -10.77 3.36
C ARG A 247 18.49 -9.92 4.62
N GLU A 248 19.61 -9.23 4.80
CA GLU A 248 19.92 -8.70 6.13
C GLU A 248 20.08 -7.18 6.23
N THR A 249 20.09 -6.37 5.12
CA THR A 249 20.41 -4.95 5.36
C THR A 249 19.86 -3.88 4.42
N PHE A 250 19.26 -4.14 3.25
CA PHE A 250 18.86 -3.03 2.36
C PHE A 250 17.54 -3.26 1.64
N PHE A 251 16.53 -2.44 1.95
CA PHE A 251 15.45 -2.10 1.04
C PHE A 251 16.06 -1.59 -0.28
N GLY A 252 15.62 -2.11 -1.44
CA GLY A 252 16.09 -1.62 -2.73
C GLY A 252 15.88 -0.09 -2.81
N GLY A 253 16.88 0.65 -3.29
CA GLY A 253 16.86 2.12 -3.29
C GLY A 253 15.58 2.72 -3.85
N VAL A 254 15.09 2.17 -4.98
CA VAL A 254 13.85 2.61 -5.65
C VAL A 254 12.62 2.44 -4.74
N THR A 255 12.44 1.26 -4.14
CA THR A 255 11.28 1.00 -3.27
C THR A 255 11.29 1.91 -2.06
N ARG A 256 12.45 2.05 -1.41
CA ARG A 256 12.59 2.94 -0.25
C ARG A 256 12.28 4.39 -0.59
N TYR A 257 12.86 4.89 -1.67
CA TYR A 257 12.63 6.26 -2.13
C TYR A 257 11.14 6.53 -2.36
N LEU A 258 10.46 5.64 -3.09
CA LEU A 258 9.04 5.81 -3.38
C LEU A 258 8.15 5.64 -2.13
N LEU A 259 8.54 4.80 -1.16
CA LEU A 259 7.84 4.72 0.13
C LEU A 259 7.91 6.04 0.92
N GLU A 260 8.95 6.86 0.70
CA GLU A 260 9.15 8.15 1.38
C GLU A 260 8.58 9.34 0.59
N SER A 261 8.49 9.23 -0.76
CA SER A 261 8.24 10.40 -1.63
C SER A 261 7.30 10.15 -2.83
N ALA A 262 6.54 9.05 -2.83
CA ALA A 262 5.67 8.74 -3.96
C ALA A 262 4.67 9.87 -4.27
N PRO A 263 4.55 10.29 -5.54
CA PRO A 263 3.63 11.35 -5.96
C PRO A 263 2.17 10.89 -6.06
N ALA A 264 1.93 9.58 -5.99
CA ALA A 264 0.63 8.93 -6.11
C ALA A 264 0.59 7.64 -5.27
N PRO A 265 -0.58 7.07 -4.99
CA PRO A 265 -0.72 5.76 -4.38
C PRO A 265 0.15 4.69 -5.05
N LEU A 266 0.75 3.81 -4.22
CA LEU A 266 1.60 2.70 -4.68
C LEU A 266 0.89 1.37 -4.50
N LEU A 267 0.83 0.55 -5.54
CA LEU A 267 0.48 -0.87 -5.42
C LEU A 267 1.77 -1.68 -5.41
N LEU A 268 2.08 -2.27 -4.26
CA LEU A 268 3.30 -3.02 -3.99
C LEU A 268 3.01 -4.51 -3.95
N VAL A 269 3.86 -5.31 -4.62
CA VAL A 269 3.80 -6.78 -4.57
C VAL A 269 5.23 -7.33 -4.55
N HIS A 270 5.47 -8.33 -3.70
CA HIS A 270 6.76 -9.03 -3.62
C HIS A 270 6.74 -10.39 -4.33
#